data_a109d1c358b7527d9e9b2845876133e3
#
_entry.id   a109d1c358b7527d9e9b2845876133e3
#
_cell.length_a   1.000
_cell.length_b   1.000
_cell.length_c   1.000
_cell.angle_alpha   90.00
_cell.angle_beta   90.00
_cell.angle_gamma   90.00
#
_symmetry.space_group_name_H-M   'P 1'
#
loop_
_entity.id
_entity.type
_entity.pdbx_description
1 polymer ?
#
loop_
_entity_poly.entity_id
_entity_poly.type
_entity_poly.pdbx_seq_one_letter_code
_entity_poly.pdbx_strand_id
1 'polypeptide(L)'
;MLRAPSPRPFRVPRVRLTSCCGGGHPAPARLSPPAAGPGGGADAATRQYPPPAPAVSPVDGLIDLHVHSAPDIFGRALDDIDQARIARDRGMEAFVIKGHTLVTADRAWLLGRHVGGVKAYGGVALNGAVGGVNPEAVEWMARVQGRLGRLVWFPTFDADHHVRHFQNGPSGIRVLDGSGTVLPEVRAVLAACARHGLVVATGHLSPRESLALVRAAREAGCDRVSVTHAMLEVPGLSLEEMREAASLGAKLELAAVGLLMGPSAHLPWMREWRRVEAREMAAAVRAIGAQHFHLSTDLGQAGNPNPADGYALLVEGLAAAGVTRDEIRVMGREVPGALLLG
;
A
#
# COMPACT_ATOMS: atom_id res chain seq x y z
N MET A 1 -3.93 11.96 53.91
CA MET A 1 -2.92 12.28 52.90
C MET A 1 -2.08 11.04 52.62
N LEU A 2 -2.44 10.27 51.61
CA LEU A 2 -1.72 9.08 51.17
C LEU A 2 -0.85 9.48 49.97
N ARG A 3 0.47 9.35 50.10
CA ARG A 3 1.40 9.59 48.99
C ARG A 3 1.34 8.46 47.99
N ALA A 4 1.17 8.79 46.71
CA ALA A 4 1.27 7.86 45.61
C ALA A 4 2.72 7.37 45.45
N PRO A 5 2.93 6.08 45.07
CA PRO A 5 4.26 5.55 44.83
C PRO A 5 4.83 6.09 43.49
N SER A 6 6.12 6.43 43.51
CA SER A 6 6.87 6.86 42.33
C SER A 6 7.05 5.74 41.31
N PRO A 7 6.97 6.02 40.00
CA PRO A 7 7.15 4.99 38.95
C PRO A 7 8.61 4.50 38.95
N ARG A 8 8.80 3.18 38.83
CA ARG A 8 10.10 2.55 38.66
C ARG A 8 10.61 2.78 37.24
N PRO A 9 11.92 3.01 37.07
CA PRO A 9 12.47 3.19 35.72
C PRO A 9 12.43 1.89 34.91
N PHE A 10 11.98 1.98 33.69
CA PHE A 10 12.01 0.91 32.69
C PHE A 10 13.46 0.51 32.41
N ARG A 11 13.83 -0.74 32.64
CA ARG A 11 15.10 -1.32 32.19
C ARG A 11 14.91 -1.84 30.76
N VAL A 12 15.53 -1.18 29.81
CA VAL A 12 15.66 -1.67 28.43
C VAL A 12 16.70 -2.81 28.42
N PRO A 13 16.38 -3.99 27.87
CA PRO A 13 17.38 -5.06 27.70
C PRO A 13 18.47 -4.59 26.72
N ARG A 14 19.74 -4.67 27.15
CA ARG A 14 20.87 -4.46 26.24
C ARG A 14 20.99 -5.65 25.31
N VAL A 15 20.62 -5.48 24.04
CA VAL A 15 20.97 -6.40 22.98
C VAL A 15 22.47 -6.25 22.71
N ARG A 16 23.26 -7.32 22.92
CA ARG A 16 24.66 -7.37 22.48
C ARG A 16 24.65 -7.55 20.96
N LEU A 17 25.03 -6.51 20.27
CA LEU A 17 25.42 -6.60 18.87
C LEU A 17 26.78 -7.30 18.80
N THR A 18 26.83 -8.54 18.37
CA THR A 18 28.07 -9.20 17.96
C THR A 18 28.47 -8.60 16.62
N SER A 19 29.58 -7.88 16.68
CA SER A 19 30.27 -7.33 15.50
C SER A 19 30.81 -8.46 14.64
N CYS A 20 30.25 -8.67 13.45
CA CYS A 20 30.90 -9.35 12.34
C CYS A 20 31.39 -8.28 11.37
N CYS A 21 32.56 -7.72 11.67
CA CYS A 21 33.30 -6.91 10.71
C CYS A 21 34.30 -7.79 9.98
N GLY A 22 34.24 -7.78 8.65
CA GLY A 22 35.28 -8.36 7.82
C GLY A 22 34.85 -8.48 6.36
N GLY A 23 34.97 -7.42 5.59
CA GLY A 23 34.75 -7.46 4.14
C GLY A 23 34.82 -6.06 3.55
N GLY A 24 36.03 -5.56 3.28
CA GLY A 24 36.21 -4.30 2.57
C GLY A 24 35.64 -4.40 1.17
N HIS A 25 34.68 -3.54 0.85
CA HIS A 25 34.24 -3.32 -0.54
C HIS A 25 35.29 -2.49 -1.27
N PRO A 26 35.80 -2.93 -2.44
CA PRO A 26 36.58 -2.08 -3.29
C PRO A 26 35.71 -0.93 -3.83
N ALA A 27 36.24 0.27 -3.82
CA ALA A 27 35.61 1.45 -4.39
C ALA A 27 35.28 1.20 -5.89
N PRO A 28 34.15 1.72 -6.40
CA PRO A 28 33.81 1.55 -7.81
C PRO A 28 34.87 2.26 -8.68
N ALA A 29 35.45 1.52 -9.61
CA ALA A 29 36.37 2.04 -10.61
C ALA A 29 35.69 3.12 -11.43
N ARG A 30 36.28 4.29 -11.51
CA ARG A 30 35.86 5.35 -12.43
C ARG A 30 36.08 4.85 -13.85
N LEU A 31 35.00 4.58 -14.56
CA LEU A 31 35.05 4.37 -16.00
C LEU A 31 35.36 5.70 -16.69
N SER A 32 36.54 5.83 -17.27
CA SER A 32 36.87 6.95 -18.17
C SER A 32 36.03 6.82 -19.45
N PRO A 33 35.50 7.92 -19.99
CA PRO A 33 34.80 7.88 -21.27
C PRO A 33 35.76 7.42 -22.37
N PRO A 34 35.30 6.63 -23.36
CA PRO A 34 36.13 6.23 -24.50
C PRO A 34 36.56 7.45 -25.29
N ALA A 35 37.83 7.48 -25.67
CA ALA A 35 38.43 8.51 -26.52
C ALA A 35 37.67 8.56 -27.84
N ALA A 36 37.32 9.79 -28.28
CA ALA A 36 36.75 10.05 -29.60
C ALA A 36 37.77 9.70 -30.68
N GLY A 37 37.46 8.71 -31.50
CA GLY A 37 38.18 8.42 -32.72
C GLY A 37 37.83 9.42 -33.82
N PRO A 38 38.78 9.70 -34.79
CA PRO A 38 38.56 10.71 -35.79
C PRO A 38 37.64 10.24 -36.92
N GLY A 39 36.75 11.12 -37.26
CA GLY A 39 36.08 11.40 -38.51
C GLY A 39 35.77 10.28 -39.50
N GLY A 40 34.52 10.12 -39.81
CA GLY A 40 34.02 9.40 -40.97
C GLY A 40 32.62 9.83 -41.35
N GLY A 41 32.47 10.60 -42.41
CA GLY A 41 31.38 10.55 -43.35
C GLY A 41 30.01 11.04 -42.92
N ALA A 42 29.62 12.12 -43.50
CA ALA A 42 28.33 12.77 -43.56
C ALA A 42 27.14 11.84 -43.93
N ASP A 43 25.94 12.29 -43.58
CA ASP A 43 24.63 12.01 -44.18
C ASP A 43 24.06 10.58 -44.02
N ALA A 44 23.79 10.17 -42.80
CA ALA A 44 22.49 9.55 -42.53
C ALA A 44 21.57 10.67 -42.01
N ALA A 45 20.78 11.24 -42.90
CA ALA A 45 19.66 12.08 -42.50
C ALA A 45 18.84 11.28 -41.49
N THR A 46 19.04 11.56 -40.20
CA THR A 46 18.15 11.13 -39.13
C THR A 46 16.79 11.69 -39.51
N ARG A 47 15.93 10.86 -40.11
CA ARG A 47 14.52 11.18 -40.24
C ARG A 47 14.04 11.42 -38.82
N GLN A 48 14.01 12.69 -38.45
CA GLN A 48 13.25 13.10 -37.25
C GLN A 48 11.80 12.83 -37.60
N TYR A 49 11.35 11.62 -37.25
CA TYR A 49 9.92 11.45 -37.06
C TYR A 49 9.55 12.49 -36.01
N PRO A 50 8.45 13.27 -36.22
CA PRO A 50 7.94 14.09 -35.14
C PRO A 50 7.83 13.17 -33.94
N PRO A 51 8.26 13.60 -32.73
CA PRO A 51 8.07 12.78 -31.54
C PRO A 51 6.59 12.42 -31.51
N PRO A 52 6.22 11.15 -31.28
CA PRO A 52 4.81 10.79 -31.13
C PRO A 52 4.22 11.77 -30.12
N ALA A 53 3.04 12.31 -30.43
CA ALA A 53 2.30 13.13 -29.47
C ALA A 53 2.39 12.42 -28.11
N PRO A 54 2.72 13.12 -27.01
CA PRO A 54 2.92 12.47 -25.72
C PRO A 54 1.69 11.57 -25.48
N ALA A 55 1.92 10.26 -25.47
CA ALA A 55 0.85 9.32 -25.22
C ALA A 55 0.32 9.68 -23.84
N VAL A 56 -0.99 9.90 -23.73
CA VAL A 56 -1.64 10.14 -22.43
C VAL A 56 -1.23 8.98 -21.54
N SER A 57 -0.62 9.29 -20.41
CA SER A 57 -0.16 8.26 -19.47
C SER A 57 -1.34 7.36 -19.08
N PRO A 58 -1.21 6.02 -19.09
CA PRO A 58 -2.28 5.13 -18.67
C PRO A 58 -2.78 5.40 -17.24
N VAL A 59 -1.98 6.10 -16.43
CA VAL A 59 -2.29 6.42 -15.02
C VAL A 59 -2.65 7.90 -14.81
N ASP A 60 -2.85 8.66 -15.87
CA ASP A 60 -3.22 10.07 -15.79
C ASP A 60 -4.53 10.26 -15.03
N GLY A 61 -4.51 11.13 -14.01
CA GLY A 61 -5.64 11.40 -13.11
C GLY A 61 -6.00 10.26 -12.16
N LEU A 62 -5.25 9.15 -12.13
CA LEU A 62 -5.52 8.05 -11.22
C LEU A 62 -4.96 8.29 -9.80
N ILE A 63 -5.49 7.55 -8.84
CA ILE A 63 -5.16 7.63 -7.41
C ILE A 63 -4.71 6.24 -6.93
N ASP A 64 -3.57 6.17 -6.26
CA ASP A 64 -3.04 4.94 -5.68
C ASP A 64 -3.13 4.99 -4.14
N LEU A 65 -3.96 4.14 -3.54
CA LEU A 65 -4.17 4.11 -2.10
C LEU A 65 -3.12 3.30 -1.34
N HIS A 66 -2.12 2.71 -2.04
CA HIS A 66 -1.24 1.74 -1.42
C HIS A 66 0.17 1.75 -2.06
N VAL A 67 1.02 2.67 -1.60
CA VAL A 67 2.38 2.86 -2.11
C VAL A 67 3.39 2.72 -0.98
N HIS A 68 4.49 2.03 -1.25
CA HIS A 68 5.62 1.93 -0.34
C HIS A 68 6.82 2.73 -0.86
N SER A 69 7.42 3.55 0.00
CA SER A 69 8.61 4.37 -0.32
C SER A 69 9.53 4.50 0.89
N ALA A 70 10.79 4.83 0.64
CA ALA A 70 11.73 5.13 1.70
C ALA A 70 11.46 6.55 2.30
N PRO A 71 11.80 6.77 3.59
CA PRO A 71 12.51 5.86 4.49
C PRO A 71 11.63 4.70 5.01
N ASP A 72 12.18 3.49 5.05
CA ASP A 72 11.52 2.30 5.57
C ASP A 72 12.58 1.34 6.15
N ILE A 73 12.16 0.37 6.97
CA ILE A 73 13.05 -0.71 7.44
C ILE A 73 13.34 -1.74 6.33
N PHE A 74 12.50 -1.77 5.30
CA PHE A 74 12.69 -2.60 4.12
C PHE A 74 13.36 -1.81 2.99
N GLY A 75 14.13 -2.49 2.13
CA GLY A 75 14.69 -1.86 0.93
C GLY A 75 13.58 -1.40 -0.03
N ARG A 76 13.53 -0.10 -0.29
CA ARG A 76 12.55 0.51 -1.20
C ARG A 76 13.22 0.95 -2.49
N ALA A 77 12.49 0.90 -3.59
CA ALA A 77 12.97 1.30 -4.91
C ALA A 77 13.20 2.82 -5.00
N LEU A 78 12.36 3.60 -4.34
CA LEU A 78 12.33 5.05 -4.38
C LEU A 78 12.15 5.62 -2.96
N ASP A 79 12.65 6.81 -2.73
CA ASP A 79 12.23 7.61 -1.59
C ASP A 79 10.90 8.34 -1.88
N ASP A 80 10.36 9.00 -0.87
CA ASP A 80 9.09 9.74 -0.96
C ASP A 80 9.12 10.83 -2.03
N ILE A 81 10.25 11.52 -2.17
CA ILE A 81 10.39 12.67 -3.06
C ILE A 81 10.42 12.18 -4.51
N ASP A 82 11.20 11.15 -4.80
CA ASP A 82 11.29 10.60 -6.16
C ASP A 82 9.99 9.88 -6.55
N GLN A 83 9.34 9.20 -5.60
CA GLN A 83 8.00 8.64 -5.81
C GLN A 83 6.98 9.73 -6.19
N ALA A 84 6.97 10.86 -5.47
CA ALA A 84 6.06 11.97 -5.75
C ALA A 84 6.37 12.63 -7.10
N ARG A 85 7.64 12.78 -7.46
CA ARG A 85 8.06 13.32 -8.77
C ARG A 85 7.58 12.44 -9.91
N ILE A 86 7.80 11.12 -9.82
CA ILE A 86 7.37 10.17 -10.84
C ILE A 86 5.84 10.16 -10.95
N ALA A 87 5.12 10.11 -9.84
CA ALA A 87 3.66 10.16 -9.84
C ALA A 87 3.12 11.42 -10.53
N ARG A 88 3.69 12.59 -10.20
CA ARG A 88 3.37 13.87 -10.88
C ARG A 88 3.66 13.81 -12.38
N ASP A 89 4.85 13.36 -12.77
CA ASP A 89 5.31 13.36 -14.17
C ASP A 89 4.52 12.37 -15.03
N ARG A 90 3.89 11.36 -14.39
CA ARG A 90 2.94 10.43 -15.00
C ARG A 90 1.49 10.92 -14.97
N GLY A 91 1.21 12.10 -14.39
CA GLY A 91 -0.10 12.71 -14.33
C GLY A 91 -1.02 12.16 -13.25
N MET A 92 -0.52 11.38 -12.27
CA MET A 92 -1.34 10.86 -11.18
C MET A 92 -1.90 12.00 -10.31
N GLU A 93 -3.16 11.86 -9.86
CA GLU A 93 -3.81 12.86 -9.00
C GLU A 93 -3.30 12.77 -7.56
N ALA A 94 -3.19 11.57 -7.02
CA ALA A 94 -2.79 11.36 -5.62
C ALA A 94 -2.22 9.96 -5.38
N PHE A 95 -1.52 9.82 -4.26
CA PHE A 95 -1.15 8.52 -3.70
C PHE A 95 -1.11 8.54 -2.18
N VAL A 96 -1.16 7.35 -1.57
CA VAL A 96 -1.06 7.17 -0.11
C VAL A 96 0.18 6.38 0.24
N ILE A 97 1.04 6.96 1.08
CA ILE A 97 2.24 6.31 1.59
C ILE A 97 1.84 5.34 2.71
N LYS A 98 2.11 4.06 2.53
CA LYS A 98 1.98 3.03 3.55
C LYS A 98 3.33 2.68 4.16
N GLY A 99 3.47 2.83 5.48
CA GLY A 99 4.56 2.28 6.27
C GLY A 99 4.05 1.14 7.15
N HIS A 100 4.83 0.08 7.33
CA HIS A 100 4.44 -1.02 8.20
C HIS A 100 4.76 -0.78 9.68
N THR A 101 5.66 0.17 9.98
CA THR A 101 6.24 0.35 11.31
C THR A 101 6.06 1.74 11.87
N LEU A 102 5.68 2.71 11.04
CA LEU A 102 5.59 4.12 11.43
C LEU A 102 4.32 4.76 10.84
N VAL A 103 3.90 5.85 11.46
CA VAL A 103 2.93 6.79 10.88
C VAL A 103 3.59 7.49 9.69
N THR A 104 2.83 7.75 8.62
CA THR A 104 3.34 8.37 7.38
C THR A 104 2.65 9.71 7.04
N ALA A 105 1.81 10.21 7.94
CA ALA A 105 1.09 11.47 7.74
C ALA A 105 2.01 12.70 7.72
N ASP A 106 3.08 12.68 8.49
CA ASP A 106 4.14 13.69 8.54
C ASP A 106 4.98 13.70 7.25
N ARG A 107 5.30 12.53 6.70
CA ARG A 107 5.98 12.37 5.41
C ARG A 107 5.14 12.98 4.29
N ALA A 108 3.83 12.68 4.27
CA ALA A 108 2.89 13.27 3.30
C ALA A 108 2.84 14.80 3.41
N TRP A 109 2.87 15.36 4.62
CA TRP A 109 2.90 16.80 4.84
C TRP A 109 4.18 17.45 4.29
N LEU A 110 5.33 16.84 4.54
CA LEU A 110 6.62 17.30 4.01
C LEU A 110 6.64 17.28 2.48
N LEU A 111 6.13 16.21 1.86
CA LEU A 111 6.04 16.10 0.41
C LEU A 111 5.24 17.24 -0.22
N GLY A 112 4.09 17.59 0.34
CA GLY A 112 3.26 18.69 -0.15
C GLY A 112 3.96 20.06 -0.14
N ARG A 113 5.05 20.20 0.62
CA ARG A 113 5.88 21.42 0.64
C ARG A 113 7.02 21.39 -0.38
N HIS A 114 7.42 20.20 -0.85
CA HIS A 114 8.60 20.03 -1.70
C HIS A 114 8.26 19.61 -3.13
N VAL A 115 7.13 18.93 -3.34
CA VAL A 115 6.71 18.44 -4.64
C VAL A 115 5.28 18.88 -4.91
N GLY A 116 5.12 19.84 -5.81
CA GLY A 116 3.79 20.25 -6.29
C GLY A 116 3.26 19.37 -7.41
N GLY A 117 1.96 19.48 -7.73
CA GLY A 117 1.32 18.83 -8.88
C GLY A 117 0.82 17.40 -8.64
N VAL A 118 1.07 16.84 -7.46
CA VAL A 118 0.49 15.57 -6.99
C VAL A 118 0.15 15.70 -5.51
N LYS A 119 -0.92 15.03 -5.05
CA LYS A 119 -1.30 15.01 -3.63
C LYS A 119 -0.76 13.74 -2.99
N ALA A 120 -0.06 13.88 -1.85
CA ALA A 120 0.36 12.76 -1.03
C ALA A 120 -0.45 12.70 0.26
N TYR A 121 -0.84 11.50 0.64
CA TYR A 121 -1.49 11.18 1.90
C TYR A 121 -0.69 10.10 2.63
N GLY A 122 -0.97 9.93 3.91
CA GLY A 122 -0.35 8.90 4.73
C GLY A 122 -1.38 8.12 5.53
N GLY A 123 -0.89 7.27 6.39
CA GLY A 123 -1.71 6.44 7.25
C GLY A 123 -0.89 5.79 8.36
N VAL A 124 -1.47 4.77 8.96
CA VAL A 124 -0.84 3.93 9.97
C VAL A 124 -1.25 2.47 9.76
N ALA A 125 -0.29 1.55 9.83
CA ALA A 125 -0.56 0.13 9.91
C ALA A 125 -0.44 -0.33 11.37
N LEU A 126 -1.49 -0.96 11.90
CA LEU A 126 -1.63 -1.31 13.31
C LEU A 126 -0.84 -2.58 13.67
N ASN A 127 0.45 -2.58 13.32
CA ASN A 127 1.41 -3.62 13.68
C ASN A 127 2.03 -3.34 15.06
N GLY A 128 2.80 -4.29 15.58
CA GLY A 128 3.44 -4.21 16.89
C GLY A 128 4.29 -2.97 17.10
N ALA A 129 4.93 -2.45 16.03
CA ALA A 129 5.78 -1.26 16.07
C ALA A 129 5.05 0.02 16.52
N VAL A 130 3.72 0.10 16.30
CA VAL A 130 2.88 1.22 16.75
C VAL A 130 1.98 0.85 17.94
N GLY A 131 2.27 -0.30 18.57
CA GLY A 131 1.51 -0.80 19.73
C GLY A 131 0.34 -1.71 19.36
N GLY A 132 0.32 -2.30 18.15
CA GLY A 132 -0.75 -3.20 17.69
C GLY A 132 -2.02 -2.44 17.33
N VAL A 133 -3.19 -3.00 17.68
CA VAL A 133 -4.51 -2.37 17.50
C VAL A 133 -4.64 -1.23 18.52
N ASN A 134 -3.94 -0.14 18.25
CA ASN A 134 -3.75 0.99 19.16
C ASN A 134 -4.58 2.21 18.73
N PRO A 135 -5.67 2.57 19.44
CA PRO A 135 -6.48 3.73 19.10
C PRO A 135 -5.72 5.06 19.26
N GLU A 136 -4.74 5.15 20.16
CA GLU A 136 -3.95 6.37 20.31
C GLU A 136 -3.08 6.65 19.09
N ALA A 137 -2.50 5.62 18.45
CA ALA A 137 -1.75 5.78 17.22
C ALA A 137 -2.62 6.38 16.09
N VAL A 138 -3.89 5.97 16.03
CA VAL A 138 -4.89 6.52 15.07
C VAL A 138 -5.21 7.98 15.39
N GLU A 139 -5.47 8.30 16.67
CA GLU A 139 -5.76 9.66 17.13
C GLU A 139 -4.61 10.63 16.82
N TRP A 140 -3.38 10.22 17.10
CA TRP A 140 -2.20 11.06 16.83
C TRP A 140 -1.97 11.22 15.32
N MET A 141 -2.08 10.15 14.54
CA MET A 141 -1.96 10.20 13.08
C MET A 141 -2.99 11.18 12.46
N ALA A 142 -4.25 11.12 12.89
CA ALA A 142 -5.31 11.99 12.37
C ALA A 142 -5.10 13.47 12.69
N ARG A 143 -4.31 13.77 13.73
CA ARG A 143 -4.04 15.14 14.22
C ARG A 143 -2.74 15.73 13.72
N VAL A 144 -1.91 14.98 12.98
CA VAL A 144 -0.70 15.52 12.34
C VAL A 144 -1.07 16.73 11.50
N GLN A 145 -0.23 17.76 11.55
CA GLN A 145 -0.43 18.99 10.81
C GLN A 145 -0.76 18.73 9.33
N GLY A 146 -1.76 19.43 8.81
CA GLY A 146 -2.29 19.21 7.45
C GLY A 146 -3.34 18.13 7.36
N ARG A 147 -3.51 17.29 8.39
CA ARG A 147 -4.50 16.19 8.45
C ARG A 147 -4.45 15.29 7.20
N LEU A 148 -3.23 14.96 6.76
CA LEU A 148 -2.99 14.11 5.60
C LEU A 148 -2.92 12.61 5.94
N GLY A 149 -3.04 12.23 7.22
CA GLY A 149 -3.27 10.84 7.63
C GLY A 149 -4.70 10.46 7.31
N ARG A 150 -4.90 9.54 6.37
CA ARG A 150 -6.22 9.18 5.85
C ARG A 150 -6.58 7.71 5.99
N LEU A 151 -5.59 6.82 5.97
CA LEU A 151 -5.82 5.38 6.01
C LEU A 151 -5.34 4.76 7.33
N VAL A 152 -6.13 3.82 7.84
CA VAL A 152 -5.78 2.97 8.98
C VAL A 152 -5.86 1.53 8.49
N TRP A 153 -4.71 0.91 8.26
CA TRP A 153 -4.63 -0.52 7.98
C TRP A 153 -4.64 -1.29 9.31
N PHE A 154 -5.54 -2.21 9.44
CA PHE A 154 -5.47 -3.22 10.48
C PHE A 154 -4.19 -4.05 10.32
N PRO A 155 -3.81 -4.92 11.28
CA PRO A 155 -2.51 -5.57 11.28
C PRO A 155 -2.17 -6.18 9.91
N THR A 156 -0.93 -5.98 9.48
CA THR A 156 -0.40 -6.51 8.22
C THR A 156 0.53 -7.69 8.52
N PHE A 157 1.85 -7.52 8.48
CA PHE A 157 2.79 -8.62 8.76
C PHE A 157 2.62 -9.24 10.14
N ASP A 158 2.15 -8.47 11.12
CA ASP A 158 1.93 -8.95 12.48
C ASP A 158 0.51 -9.52 12.70
N ALA A 159 -0.36 -9.55 11.68
CA ALA A 159 -1.68 -10.18 11.78
C ALA A 159 -1.54 -11.68 12.06
N ASP A 160 -2.35 -12.21 12.99
CA ASP A 160 -2.31 -13.64 13.36
C ASP A 160 -2.46 -14.56 12.13
N HIS A 161 -3.36 -14.19 11.20
CA HIS A 161 -3.53 -14.91 9.94
C HIS A 161 -2.25 -14.92 9.09
N HIS A 162 -1.59 -13.76 8.90
CA HIS A 162 -0.35 -13.64 8.14
C HIS A 162 0.80 -14.44 8.77
N VAL A 163 0.99 -14.28 10.10
CA VAL A 163 2.03 -14.98 10.87
C VAL A 163 1.87 -16.50 10.75
N ARG A 164 0.64 -17.00 10.86
CA ARG A 164 0.38 -18.44 10.73
C ARG A 164 0.62 -18.94 9.30
N HIS A 165 0.25 -18.14 8.31
CA HIS A 165 0.35 -18.56 6.91
C HIS A 165 1.81 -18.64 6.45
N PHE A 166 2.64 -17.64 6.75
CA PHE A 166 4.00 -17.55 6.20
C PHE A 166 5.14 -17.87 7.17
N GLN A 167 4.93 -17.66 8.46
CA GLN A 167 6.04 -17.67 9.43
C GLN A 167 5.99 -18.85 10.38
N ASN A 168 4.93 -19.64 10.37
CA ASN A 168 4.71 -20.73 11.34
C ASN A 168 5.00 -20.30 12.80
N GLY A 169 4.78 -19.01 13.10
CA GLY A 169 5.02 -18.41 14.40
C GLY A 169 3.96 -18.76 15.43
N PRO A 170 4.19 -18.49 16.70
CA PRO A 170 3.29 -18.88 17.79
C PRO A 170 1.93 -18.17 17.71
N SER A 171 1.87 -16.91 17.41
CA SER A 171 0.64 -16.13 17.18
C SER A 171 0.98 -14.70 16.80
N GLY A 172 0.13 -14.07 15.99
CA GLY A 172 0.18 -12.64 15.69
C GLY A 172 -0.89 -11.84 16.42
N ILE A 173 -1.12 -10.62 15.95
CA ILE A 173 -2.16 -9.72 16.49
C ILE A 173 -3.51 -10.17 15.97
N ARG A 174 -4.47 -10.38 16.88
CA ARG A 174 -5.84 -10.76 16.58
C ARG A 174 -6.75 -9.55 16.59
N VAL A 175 -7.86 -9.65 15.88
CA VAL A 175 -8.96 -8.67 15.89
C VAL A 175 -10.25 -9.26 16.45
N LEU A 176 -10.32 -10.59 16.57
CA LEU A 176 -11.44 -11.33 17.14
C LEU A 176 -10.98 -12.14 18.35
N ASP A 177 -11.87 -12.31 19.30
CA ASP A 177 -11.69 -13.26 20.41
C ASP A 177 -11.98 -14.72 19.98
N GLY A 178 -11.88 -15.64 20.93
CA GLY A 178 -12.14 -17.08 20.69
C GLY A 178 -13.58 -17.39 20.25
N SER A 179 -14.55 -16.53 20.54
CA SER A 179 -15.95 -16.67 20.11
C SER A 179 -16.20 -16.10 18.71
N GLY A 180 -15.25 -15.34 18.16
CA GLY A 180 -15.39 -14.60 16.91
C GLY A 180 -15.97 -13.20 17.08
N THR A 181 -16.02 -12.70 18.31
CA THR A 181 -16.45 -11.33 18.62
C THR A 181 -15.28 -10.35 18.43
N VAL A 182 -15.58 -9.19 17.86
CA VAL A 182 -14.60 -8.11 17.65
C VAL A 182 -14.11 -7.59 19.01
N LEU A 183 -12.78 -7.54 19.17
CA LEU A 183 -12.11 -7.13 20.39
C LEU A 183 -12.42 -5.66 20.77
N PRO A 184 -12.42 -5.30 22.08
CA PRO A 184 -12.70 -3.93 22.54
C PRO A 184 -11.76 -2.88 21.93
N GLU A 185 -10.47 -3.16 21.80
CA GLU A 185 -9.47 -2.26 21.17
C GLU A 185 -9.75 -2.03 19.68
N VAL A 186 -10.28 -3.03 18.96
CA VAL A 186 -10.73 -2.87 17.57
C VAL A 186 -11.90 -1.89 17.51
N ARG A 187 -12.89 -2.02 18.39
CA ARG A 187 -14.02 -1.09 18.48
C ARG A 187 -13.55 0.34 18.80
N ALA A 188 -12.57 0.50 19.67
CA ALA A 188 -11.99 1.80 20.01
C ALA A 188 -11.29 2.43 18.78
N VAL A 189 -10.54 1.64 17.99
CA VAL A 189 -9.94 2.09 16.72
C VAL A 189 -11.02 2.52 15.72
N LEU A 190 -12.06 1.71 15.55
CA LEU A 190 -13.16 2.03 14.62
C LEU A 190 -13.89 3.31 15.04
N ALA A 191 -14.13 3.51 16.34
CA ALA A 191 -14.70 4.77 16.85
C ALA A 191 -13.80 5.98 16.55
N ALA A 192 -12.47 5.84 16.64
CA ALA A 192 -11.54 6.88 16.24
C ALA A 192 -11.60 7.14 14.72
N CYS A 193 -11.64 6.09 13.91
CA CYS A 193 -11.77 6.20 12.46
C CYS A 193 -13.05 6.94 12.06
N ALA A 194 -14.19 6.61 12.67
CA ALA A 194 -15.47 7.27 12.42
C ALA A 194 -15.41 8.76 12.77
N ARG A 195 -14.88 9.12 13.96
CA ARG A 195 -14.75 10.52 14.39
C ARG A 195 -13.93 11.39 13.45
N HIS A 196 -12.87 10.82 12.86
CA HIS A 196 -11.94 11.53 11.98
C HIS A 196 -12.24 11.33 10.49
N GLY A 197 -13.26 10.55 10.13
CA GLY A 197 -13.60 10.23 8.74
C GLY A 197 -12.46 9.52 8.01
N LEU A 198 -11.79 8.57 8.66
CA LEU A 198 -10.67 7.84 8.11
C LEU A 198 -11.13 6.61 7.34
N VAL A 199 -10.31 6.19 6.39
CA VAL A 199 -10.50 4.92 5.68
C VAL A 199 -10.02 3.77 6.58
N VAL A 200 -10.89 2.80 6.81
CA VAL A 200 -10.55 1.54 7.48
C VAL A 200 -10.13 0.52 6.42
N ALA A 201 -8.90 0.03 6.48
CA ALA A 201 -8.39 -1.01 5.59
C ALA A 201 -8.10 -2.30 6.37
N THR A 202 -8.53 -3.46 5.85
CA THR A 202 -8.50 -4.73 6.58
C THR A 202 -7.11 -5.28 6.85
N GLY A 203 -6.08 -4.80 6.12
CA GLY A 203 -4.72 -5.34 6.29
C GLY A 203 -4.63 -6.81 5.84
N HIS A 204 -3.89 -7.62 6.62
CA HIS A 204 -3.64 -9.04 6.31
C HIS A 204 -4.49 -9.99 7.18
N LEU A 205 -5.69 -9.57 7.53
CA LEU A 205 -6.65 -10.38 8.28
C LEU A 205 -7.16 -11.55 7.42
N SER A 206 -7.61 -12.63 8.04
CA SER A 206 -8.32 -13.71 7.34
C SER A 206 -9.64 -13.22 6.73
N PRO A 207 -10.25 -13.96 5.77
CA PRO A 207 -11.55 -13.62 5.20
C PRO A 207 -12.62 -13.42 6.30
N ARG A 208 -12.69 -14.34 7.26
CA ARG A 208 -13.62 -14.25 8.40
C ARG A 208 -13.43 -12.99 9.24
N GLU A 209 -12.16 -12.67 9.56
CA GLU A 209 -11.83 -11.47 10.32
C GLU A 209 -12.12 -10.20 9.53
N SER A 210 -11.81 -10.19 8.24
CA SER A 210 -12.08 -9.07 7.33
C SER A 210 -13.58 -8.77 7.26
N LEU A 211 -14.43 -9.77 7.07
CA LEU A 211 -15.88 -9.60 7.05
C LEU A 211 -16.43 -9.13 8.40
N ALA A 212 -15.93 -9.68 9.51
CA ALA A 212 -16.31 -9.23 10.84
C ALA A 212 -15.91 -7.76 11.09
N LEU A 213 -14.70 -7.39 10.67
CA LEU A 213 -14.23 -6.00 10.75
C LEU A 213 -15.07 -5.04 9.90
N VAL A 214 -15.42 -5.44 8.66
CA VAL A 214 -16.29 -4.64 7.78
C VAL A 214 -17.63 -4.38 8.46
N ARG A 215 -18.29 -5.40 9.02
CA ARG A 215 -19.56 -5.23 9.74
C ARG A 215 -19.40 -4.29 10.94
N ALA A 216 -18.39 -4.52 11.78
CA ALA A 216 -18.13 -3.68 12.93
C ALA A 216 -17.79 -2.24 12.57
N ALA A 217 -17.08 -2.02 11.46
CA ALA A 217 -16.79 -0.68 10.94
C ALA A 217 -18.08 0.05 10.53
N ARG A 218 -18.99 -0.63 9.84
CA ARG A 218 -20.30 -0.06 9.47
C ARG A 218 -21.14 0.27 10.71
N GLU A 219 -21.19 -0.62 11.68
CA GLU A 219 -21.87 -0.39 12.98
C GLU A 219 -21.29 0.81 13.73
N ALA A 220 -19.97 1.04 13.64
CA ALA A 220 -19.30 2.19 14.25
C ALA A 220 -19.48 3.51 13.48
N GLY A 221 -20.13 3.50 12.30
CA GLY A 221 -20.32 4.67 11.46
C GLY A 221 -19.12 4.98 10.55
N CYS A 222 -18.26 4.00 10.28
CA CYS A 222 -17.21 4.13 9.27
C CYS A 222 -17.79 3.87 7.88
N ASP A 223 -17.94 4.93 7.07
CA ASP A 223 -18.48 4.80 5.71
C ASP A 223 -17.43 4.40 4.67
N ARG A 224 -16.15 4.52 5.02
CA ARG A 224 -15.01 4.31 4.13
C ARG A 224 -14.24 3.07 4.58
N VAL A 225 -14.55 1.94 3.96
CA VAL A 225 -13.92 0.65 4.29
C VAL A 225 -13.33 0.05 3.02
N SER A 226 -12.08 -0.40 3.10
CA SER A 226 -11.35 -1.09 2.05
C SER A 226 -10.92 -2.48 2.51
N VAL A 227 -11.19 -3.50 1.71
CA VAL A 227 -10.60 -4.83 1.87
C VAL A 227 -9.27 -4.82 1.15
N THR A 228 -8.20 -4.85 1.90
CA THR A 228 -6.81 -4.75 1.40
C THR A 228 -6.51 -5.94 0.48
N HIS A 229 -5.99 -5.67 -0.72
CA HIS A 229 -5.60 -6.63 -1.77
C HIS A 229 -6.41 -7.95 -1.74
N ALA A 230 -7.75 -7.81 -1.88
CA ALA A 230 -8.75 -8.84 -1.60
C ALA A 230 -8.49 -10.22 -2.24
N MET A 231 -7.83 -10.24 -3.40
CA MET A 231 -7.58 -11.46 -4.19
C MET A 231 -6.20 -12.09 -3.95
N LEU A 232 -5.29 -11.41 -3.22
CA LEU A 232 -3.99 -11.99 -2.88
C LEU A 232 -4.18 -13.14 -1.87
N GLU A 233 -3.22 -14.04 -1.79
CA GLU A 233 -3.24 -15.23 -0.93
C GLU A 233 -3.53 -14.91 0.54
N VAL A 234 -3.14 -13.74 0.99
CA VAL A 234 -3.54 -13.11 2.25
C VAL A 234 -4.17 -11.76 1.91
N PRO A 235 -5.45 -11.54 2.15
CA PRO A 235 -6.43 -12.35 2.90
C PRO A 235 -7.03 -13.55 2.14
N GLY A 236 -6.99 -13.61 0.81
CA GLY A 236 -7.49 -14.73 0.03
C GLY A 236 -9.01 -14.86 0.02
N LEU A 237 -9.74 -13.76 -0.14
CA LEU A 237 -11.20 -13.82 -0.21
C LEU A 237 -11.67 -14.59 -1.46
N SER A 238 -12.61 -15.48 -1.27
CA SER A 238 -13.39 -16.07 -2.36
C SER A 238 -14.28 -15.01 -3.03
N LEU A 239 -14.79 -15.32 -4.23
CA LEU A 239 -15.71 -14.44 -4.94
C LEU A 239 -16.99 -14.16 -4.13
N GLU A 240 -17.46 -15.14 -3.35
CA GLU A 240 -18.65 -15.01 -2.49
C GLU A 240 -18.37 -14.05 -1.34
N GLU A 241 -17.23 -14.19 -0.64
CA GLU A 241 -16.82 -13.31 0.44
C GLU A 241 -16.55 -11.87 -0.06
N MET A 242 -16.02 -11.72 -1.28
CA MET A 242 -15.89 -10.41 -1.92
C MET A 242 -17.25 -9.77 -2.19
N ARG A 243 -18.25 -10.55 -2.66
CA ARG A 243 -19.63 -10.05 -2.85
C ARG A 243 -20.25 -9.65 -1.52
N GLU A 244 -20.04 -10.43 -0.48
CA GLU A 244 -20.53 -10.10 0.86
C GLU A 244 -19.91 -8.79 1.37
N ALA A 245 -18.59 -8.63 1.30
CA ALA A 245 -17.91 -7.39 1.68
C ALA A 245 -18.44 -6.19 0.89
N ALA A 246 -18.62 -6.33 -0.42
CA ALA A 246 -19.18 -5.30 -1.30
C ALA A 246 -20.63 -4.94 -0.93
N SER A 247 -21.45 -5.93 -0.60
CA SER A 247 -22.84 -5.71 -0.16
C SER A 247 -22.95 -4.95 1.17
N LEU A 248 -21.95 -5.11 2.02
CA LEU A 248 -21.79 -4.34 3.26
C LEU A 248 -21.23 -2.93 3.03
N GLY A 249 -20.93 -2.55 1.77
CA GLY A 249 -20.45 -1.22 1.39
C GLY A 249 -18.93 -1.08 1.39
N ALA A 250 -18.16 -2.13 1.66
CA ALA A 250 -16.70 -2.09 1.54
C ALA A 250 -16.28 -2.02 0.07
N LYS A 251 -15.11 -1.42 -0.19
CA LYS A 251 -14.45 -1.43 -1.48
C LYS A 251 -13.33 -2.47 -1.48
N LEU A 252 -13.14 -3.15 -2.58
CA LEU A 252 -12.22 -4.26 -2.74
C LEU A 252 -10.96 -3.76 -3.47
N GLU A 253 -9.80 -3.90 -2.87
CA GLU A 253 -8.54 -3.50 -3.49
C GLU A 253 -8.06 -4.57 -4.48
N LEU A 254 -7.78 -4.15 -5.72
CA LEU A 254 -7.03 -4.90 -6.71
C LEU A 254 -5.61 -4.32 -6.77
N ALA A 255 -4.63 -5.10 -6.34
CA ALA A 255 -3.25 -4.65 -6.18
C ALA A 255 -2.34 -5.15 -7.32
N ALA A 256 -1.60 -4.23 -7.96
CA ALA A 256 -0.68 -4.54 -9.06
C ALA A 256 0.41 -5.53 -8.67
N VAL A 257 0.86 -5.52 -7.42
CA VAL A 257 1.88 -6.46 -6.91
C VAL A 257 1.50 -7.92 -7.15
N GLY A 258 0.21 -8.24 -7.16
CA GLY A 258 -0.30 -9.60 -7.45
C GLY A 258 0.11 -10.13 -8.83
N LEU A 259 0.28 -9.24 -9.82
CA LEU A 259 0.75 -9.61 -11.16
C LEU A 259 2.21 -10.08 -11.18
N LEU A 260 2.99 -9.68 -10.17
CA LEU A 260 4.43 -9.90 -10.07
C LEU A 260 4.78 -11.07 -9.13
N MET A 261 3.80 -11.65 -8.46
CA MET A 261 3.97 -12.77 -7.54
C MET A 261 4.08 -14.11 -8.26
N GLY A 262 4.34 -15.17 -7.52
CA GLY A 262 4.43 -16.56 -8.00
C GLY A 262 5.85 -17.05 -8.22
N PRO A 263 6.03 -18.33 -8.61
CA PRO A 263 7.33 -19.01 -8.65
C PRO A 263 8.40 -18.32 -9.50
N SER A 264 8.00 -17.52 -10.49
CA SER A 264 8.90 -16.74 -11.36
C SER A 264 9.18 -15.32 -10.85
N ALA A 265 8.68 -14.95 -9.67
CA ALA A 265 8.88 -13.61 -9.12
C ALA A 265 10.36 -13.29 -8.92
N HIS A 266 10.71 -12.02 -9.19
CA HIS A 266 12.09 -11.54 -9.03
C HIS A 266 12.54 -11.62 -7.56
N LEU A 267 11.71 -11.16 -6.65
CA LEU A 267 12.02 -11.17 -5.22
C LEU A 267 11.69 -12.53 -4.59
N PRO A 268 12.63 -13.14 -3.81
CA PRO A 268 12.44 -14.47 -3.26
C PRO A 268 11.14 -14.65 -2.47
N TRP A 269 10.81 -13.72 -1.58
CA TRP A 269 9.61 -13.81 -0.75
C TRP A 269 8.30 -13.79 -1.56
N MET A 270 8.30 -13.14 -2.74
CA MET A 270 7.11 -13.09 -3.60
C MET A 270 6.84 -14.44 -4.31
N ARG A 271 7.81 -15.35 -4.32
CA ARG A 271 7.67 -16.67 -4.92
C ARG A 271 6.76 -17.59 -4.12
N GLU A 272 6.59 -17.31 -2.85
CA GLU A 272 5.71 -18.05 -1.94
C GLU A 272 4.24 -17.63 -2.08
N TRP A 273 3.97 -16.52 -2.74
CA TRP A 273 2.63 -16.01 -2.96
C TRP A 273 2.06 -16.47 -4.29
N ARG A 274 0.75 -16.72 -4.33
CA ARG A 274 0.05 -17.00 -5.57
C ARG A 274 0.03 -15.75 -6.47
N ARG A 275 0.37 -15.92 -7.73
CA ARG A 275 0.15 -14.89 -8.74
C ARG A 275 -1.34 -14.70 -8.99
N VAL A 276 -1.78 -13.46 -9.05
CA VAL A 276 -3.14 -13.08 -9.45
C VAL A 276 -3.06 -12.40 -10.81
N GLU A 277 -3.68 -12.98 -11.82
CA GLU A 277 -3.60 -12.46 -13.17
C GLU A 277 -4.68 -11.41 -13.44
N ALA A 278 -4.41 -10.47 -14.35
CA ALA A 278 -5.36 -9.41 -14.74
C ALA A 278 -6.70 -9.99 -15.24
N ARG A 279 -6.71 -11.16 -15.90
CA ARG A 279 -7.94 -11.84 -16.33
C ARG A 279 -8.80 -12.33 -15.14
N GLU A 280 -8.17 -12.74 -14.03
CA GLU A 280 -8.88 -13.13 -12.80
C GLU A 280 -9.49 -11.90 -12.14
N MET A 281 -8.74 -10.81 -12.05
CA MET A 281 -9.23 -9.52 -11.55
C MET A 281 -10.39 -9.00 -12.40
N ALA A 282 -10.27 -9.03 -13.73
CA ALA A 282 -11.34 -8.64 -14.67
C ALA A 282 -12.59 -9.53 -14.51
N ALA A 283 -12.43 -10.82 -14.24
CA ALA A 283 -13.56 -11.72 -13.99
C ALA A 283 -14.29 -11.34 -12.69
N ALA A 284 -13.56 -10.99 -11.63
CA ALA A 284 -14.15 -10.50 -10.38
C ALA A 284 -14.88 -9.16 -10.57
N VAL A 285 -14.29 -8.23 -11.34
CA VAL A 285 -14.93 -6.94 -11.68
C VAL A 285 -16.26 -7.18 -12.42
N ARG A 286 -16.29 -8.06 -13.43
CA ARG A 286 -17.54 -8.39 -14.14
C ARG A 286 -18.59 -9.05 -13.24
N ALA A 287 -18.15 -9.83 -12.25
CA ALA A 287 -19.07 -10.58 -11.38
C ALA A 287 -19.67 -9.73 -10.25
N ILE A 288 -19.01 -8.62 -9.85
CA ILE A 288 -19.39 -7.81 -8.68
C ILE A 288 -19.76 -6.38 -9.10
N GLY A 289 -19.08 -5.83 -10.12
CA GLY A 289 -19.25 -4.45 -10.61
C GLY A 289 -18.10 -3.55 -10.23
N ALA A 290 -17.61 -2.75 -11.18
CA ALA A 290 -16.44 -1.88 -11.04
C ALA A 290 -16.54 -0.89 -9.87
N GLN A 291 -17.75 -0.41 -9.56
CA GLN A 291 -18.02 0.54 -8.45
C GLN A 291 -17.69 -0.03 -7.05
N HIS A 292 -17.47 -1.32 -6.95
CA HIS A 292 -17.10 -2.00 -5.70
C HIS A 292 -15.59 -2.20 -5.55
N PHE A 293 -14.81 -1.87 -6.57
CA PHE A 293 -13.36 -2.04 -6.56
C PHE A 293 -12.62 -0.71 -6.55
N HIS A 294 -11.40 -0.72 -6.03
CA HIS A 294 -10.41 0.29 -6.34
C HIS A 294 -9.08 -0.36 -6.76
N LEU A 295 -8.34 0.34 -7.62
CA LEU A 295 -7.02 -0.08 -8.05
C LEU A 295 -5.96 0.55 -7.16
N SER A 296 -4.95 -0.22 -6.82
CA SER A 296 -3.76 0.23 -6.10
C SER A 296 -2.54 -0.57 -6.55
N THR A 297 -1.35 -0.18 -6.12
CA THR A 297 -0.17 -0.93 -6.55
C THR A 297 0.36 -1.90 -5.51
N ASP A 298 0.41 -1.52 -4.25
CA ASP A 298 1.17 -2.22 -3.21
C ASP A 298 2.64 -2.41 -3.62
N LEU A 299 3.16 -1.47 -4.42
CA LEU A 299 4.53 -1.49 -4.94
C LEU A 299 5.43 -0.49 -4.23
N GLY A 300 6.73 -0.62 -4.47
CA GLY A 300 7.81 0.15 -3.90
C GLY A 300 8.96 -0.71 -3.39
N GLN A 301 8.87 -2.04 -3.50
CA GLN A 301 9.94 -2.95 -3.13
C GLN A 301 11.10 -2.82 -4.13
N ALA A 302 12.33 -2.75 -3.61
CA ALA A 302 13.52 -2.71 -4.45
C ALA A 302 13.57 -3.93 -5.39
N GLY A 303 13.75 -3.69 -6.69
CA GLY A 303 13.77 -4.73 -7.72
C GLY A 303 12.43 -4.95 -8.44
N ASN A 304 11.32 -4.39 -7.94
CA ASN A 304 10.05 -4.31 -8.67
C ASN A 304 9.97 -3.01 -9.48
N PRO A 305 9.06 -2.91 -10.45
CA PRO A 305 8.72 -1.63 -11.09
C PRO A 305 8.35 -0.59 -10.03
N ASN A 306 8.61 0.68 -10.33
CA ASN A 306 8.09 1.75 -9.48
C ASN A 306 6.55 1.75 -9.49
N PRO A 307 5.89 2.32 -8.48
CA PRO A 307 4.43 2.29 -8.37
C PRO A 307 3.70 2.80 -9.61
N ALA A 308 4.12 3.89 -10.22
CA ALA A 308 3.42 4.43 -11.40
C ALA A 308 3.52 3.50 -12.62
N ASP A 309 4.69 2.88 -12.86
CA ASP A 309 4.87 1.91 -13.93
C ASP A 309 4.12 0.61 -13.65
N GLY A 310 4.14 0.15 -12.39
CA GLY A 310 3.35 -1.03 -11.99
C GLY A 310 1.84 -0.78 -12.07
N TYR A 311 1.39 0.45 -11.80
CA TYR A 311 -0.01 0.82 -12.00
C TYR A 311 -0.39 0.79 -13.48
N ALA A 312 0.49 1.29 -14.36
CA ALA A 312 0.28 1.21 -15.81
C ALA A 312 0.14 -0.25 -16.27
N LEU A 313 1.00 -1.16 -15.78
CA LEU A 313 0.89 -2.60 -16.07
C LEU A 313 -0.47 -3.18 -15.64
N LEU A 314 -0.97 -2.79 -14.47
CA LEU A 314 -2.28 -3.23 -13.99
C LEU A 314 -3.40 -2.73 -14.92
N VAL A 315 -3.41 -1.44 -15.26
CA VAL A 315 -4.39 -0.81 -16.14
C VAL A 315 -4.38 -1.45 -17.53
N GLU A 316 -3.20 -1.62 -18.12
CA GLU A 316 -3.05 -2.26 -19.43
C GLU A 316 -3.49 -3.73 -19.41
N GLY A 317 -3.13 -4.47 -18.34
CA GLY A 317 -3.55 -5.86 -18.15
C GLY A 317 -5.07 -6.01 -18.03
N LEU A 318 -5.72 -5.13 -17.26
CA LEU A 318 -7.18 -5.10 -17.12
C LEU A 318 -7.87 -4.73 -18.44
N ALA A 319 -7.36 -3.74 -19.17
CA ALA A 319 -7.87 -3.35 -20.48
C ALA A 319 -7.75 -4.50 -21.50
N ALA A 320 -6.61 -5.19 -21.54
CA ALA A 320 -6.41 -6.36 -22.37
C ALA A 320 -7.34 -7.53 -21.98
N ALA A 321 -7.77 -7.61 -20.73
CA ALA A 321 -8.74 -8.57 -20.23
C ALA A 321 -10.21 -8.12 -20.44
N GLY A 322 -10.43 -6.99 -21.13
CA GLY A 322 -11.75 -6.51 -21.52
C GLY A 322 -12.43 -5.57 -20.52
N VAL A 323 -11.72 -5.05 -19.51
CA VAL A 323 -12.22 -3.97 -18.65
C VAL A 323 -12.20 -2.67 -19.43
N THR A 324 -13.29 -1.94 -19.45
CA THR A 324 -13.45 -0.71 -20.21
C THR A 324 -12.70 0.47 -19.57
N ARG A 325 -12.43 1.52 -20.35
CA ARG A 325 -11.82 2.76 -19.84
C ARG A 325 -12.66 3.42 -18.75
N ASP A 326 -13.97 3.37 -18.86
CA ASP A 326 -14.88 3.94 -17.87
C ASP A 326 -14.82 3.15 -16.55
N GLU A 327 -14.78 1.83 -16.61
CA GLU A 327 -14.59 0.99 -15.42
C GLU A 327 -13.23 1.23 -14.77
N ILE A 328 -12.16 1.38 -15.57
CA ILE A 328 -10.82 1.73 -15.06
C ILE A 328 -10.86 3.12 -14.38
N ARG A 329 -11.53 4.11 -14.98
CA ARG A 329 -11.70 5.43 -14.38
C ARG A 329 -12.48 5.37 -13.08
N VAL A 330 -13.56 4.61 -13.02
CA VAL A 330 -14.33 4.38 -11.78
C VAL A 330 -13.43 3.78 -10.71
N MET A 331 -12.72 2.69 -11.01
CA MET A 331 -11.89 1.98 -10.03
C MET A 331 -10.59 2.71 -9.68
N GLY A 332 -9.99 3.43 -10.62
CA GLY A 332 -8.70 4.08 -10.42
C GLY A 332 -8.79 5.53 -9.94
N ARG A 333 -9.97 6.17 -10.05
CA ARG A 333 -10.13 7.58 -9.69
C ARG A 333 -11.35 7.84 -8.81
N GLU A 334 -12.55 7.43 -9.22
CA GLU A 334 -13.77 7.81 -8.52
C GLU A 334 -13.89 7.11 -7.16
N VAL A 335 -13.74 5.80 -7.15
CA VAL A 335 -13.82 5.01 -5.91
C VAL A 335 -12.70 5.39 -4.93
N PRO A 336 -11.40 5.42 -5.31
CA PRO A 336 -10.36 5.84 -4.39
C PRO A 336 -10.48 7.32 -4.00
N GLY A 337 -10.96 8.18 -4.89
CA GLY A 337 -11.26 9.59 -4.59
C GLY A 337 -12.34 9.72 -3.51
N ALA A 338 -13.44 8.99 -3.62
CA ALA A 338 -14.51 8.96 -2.62
C ALA A 338 -14.02 8.40 -1.27
N LEU A 339 -13.15 7.40 -1.28
CA LEU A 339 -12.52 6.89 -0.05
C LEU A 339 -11.66 7.95 0.64
N LEU A 340 -10.84 8.70 -0.11
CA LEU A 340 -9.90 9.68 0.45
C LEU A 340 -10.56 11.00 0.86
N LEU A 341 -11.46 11.51 0.04
CA LEU A 341 -11.90 12.91 0.07
C LEU A 341 -13.39 13.06 0.40
N GLY A 342 -14.18 11.99 0.26
CA GLY A 342 -15.63 11.95 0.43
C GLY A 342 -16.14 12.34 1.79
#